data_6dd20e2ba35273bbc7cd3f7f3d960cd5
#
_entry.id   6dd20e2ba35273bbc7cd3f7f3d960cd5
#
_cell.length_a   1.000
_cell.length_b   1.000
_cell.length_c   1.000
_cell.angle_alpha   90.00
_cell.angle_beta   90.00
_cell.angle_gamma   90.00
#
_symmetry.space_group_name_H-M   'P 1'
#
loop_
_entity.id
_entity.type
_entity.pdbx_description
1 polymer ?
#
loop_
_entity_poly.entity_id
_entity_poly.type
_entity_poly.pdbx_seq_one_letter_code
_entity_poly.pdbx_strand_id
1 'polypeptide(L)'
;MHTYDQQNHLLDRIAAQSPSTAQVTDFTTFNILHNLPPTSGTGTGNTSTLRTVATENNVYYSITPGGAGQVICHCKPNASSKRSHLLTGYFVEAFYEILAQNAPTPTTAQLTNHEVFTKSHFAINLGGNNSGQKLYIALRWRHKSNPALNGSLGAIQSITVG
;
A
#
# COMPACT_ATOMS: atom_id res chain seq x y z
N MET A 1 -19.27 31.34 -31.46
CA MET A 1 -18.19 30.35 -31.26
C MET A 1 -16.96 30.93 -30.54
N HIS A 2 -16.88 32.21 -30.24
CA HIS A 2 -15.72 32.83 -29.56
C HIS A 2 -15.74 32.87 -28.03
N THR A 3 -16.85 32.60 -27.39
CA THR A 3 -16.98 32.73 -25.92
C THR A 3 -16.34 31.57 -25.16
N TYR A 4 -16.29 30.39 -25.75
CA TYR A 4 -15.74 29.20 -25.09
C TYR A 4 -14.19 29.25 -24.99
N ASP A 5 -13.54 29.71 -26.06
CA ASP A 5 -12.08 29.85 -26.09
C ASP A 5 -11.58 30.95 -25.12
N GLN A 6 -12.33 32.02 -24.99
CA GLN A 6 -11.96 33.10 -24.05
C GLN A 6 -12.09 32.68 -22.60
N GLN A 7 -13.07 31.85 -22.26
CA GLN A 7 -13.21 31.31 -20.90
C GLN A 7 -12.09 30.33 -20.56
N ASN A 8 -11.71 29.48 -21.50
CA ASN A 8 -10.57 28.58 -21.29
C ASN A 8 -9.26 29.32 -21.11
N HIS A 9 -8.98 30.35 -21.91
CA HIS A 9 -7.81 31.21 -21.73
C HIS A 9 -7.78 31.93 -20.41
N LEU A 10 -8.94 32.36 -19.88
CA LEU A 10 -9.01 32.98 -18.57
C LEU A 10 -8.68 31.99 -17.45
N LEU A 11 -9.20 30.78 -17.53
CA LEU A 11 -8.95 29.71 -16.57
C LEU A 11 -7.48 29.29 -16.57
N ASP A 12 -6.86 29.17 -17.75
CA ASP A 12 -5.43 28.88 -17.87
C ASP A 12 -4.55 29.96 -17.23
N ARG A 13 -4.92 31.23 -17.38
CA ARG A 13 -4.21 32.35 -16.75
C ARG A 13 -4.36 32.36 -15.23
N ILE A 14 -5.52 32.01 -14.72
CA ILE A 14 -5.76 31.90 -13.28
C ILE A 14 -4.96 30.72 -12.70
N ALA A 15 -4.94 29.57 -13.36
CA ALA A 15 -4.16 28.41 -12.96
C ALA A 15 -2.64 28.68 -12.94
N ALA A 16 -2.14 29.52 -13.86
CA ALA A 16 -0.72 29.87 -13.95
C ALA A 16 -0.24 30.82 -12.84
N GLN A 17 -1.15 31.46 -12.08
CA GLN A 17 -0.82 32.43 -11.01
C GLN A 17 -0.62 31.83 -9.63
N SER A 18 -0.36 30.53 -9.50
CA SER A 18 -0.19 29.86 -8.21
C SER A 18 -1.35 30.15 -7.23
N PRO A 19 -2.53 29.63 -7.52
CA PRO A 19 -3.73 29.93 -6.73
C PRO A 19 -3.56 29.53 -5.26
N SER A 20 -4.26 30.19 -4.36
CA SER A 20 -4.29 29.84 -2.95
C SER A 20 -4.87 28.42 -2.74
N THR A 21 -4.62 27.82 -1.59
CA THR A 21 -5.13 26.47 -1.26
C THR A 21 -6.66 26.36 -1.43
N ALA A 22 -7.41 27.43 -1.11
CA ALA A 22 -8.85 27.49 -1.30
C ALA A 22 -9.24 27.47 -2.80
N GLN A 23 -8.53 28.21 -3.63
CA GLN A 23 -8.75 28.21 -5.08
C GLN A 23 -8.43 26.86 -5.72
N VAL A 24 -7.39 26.17 -5.25
CA VAL A 24 -7.06 24.82 -5.70
C VAL A 24 -8.19 23.84 -5.35
N THR A 25 -8.80 23.98 -4.17
CA THR A 25 -9.95 23.15 -3.76
C THR A 25 -11.17 23.40 -4.66
N ASP A 26 -11.44 24.65 -5.00
CA ASP A 26 -12.54 25.00 -5.90
C ASP A 26 -12.33 24.45 -7.31
N PHE A 27 -11.10 24.52 -7.84
CA PHE A 27 -10.77 23.93 -9.13
C PHE A 27 -10.93 22.41 -9.14
N THR A 28 -10.59 21.73 -8.06
CA THR A 28 -10.79 20.28 -7.94
C THR A 28 -12.27 19.91 -7.84
N THR A 29 -13.08 20.72 -7.15
CA THR A 29 -14.53 20.49 -7.01
C THR A 29 -15.25 20.61 -8.35
N PHE A 30 -14.83 21.52 -9.21
CA PHE A 30 -15.40 21.71 -10.55
C PHE A 30 -14.72 20.88 -11.65
N ASN A 31 -13.83 19.94 -11.32
CA ASN A 31 -13.02 19.19 -12.29
C ASN A 31 -12.22 20.07 -13.26
N ILE A 32 -11.97 21.32 -12.91
CA ILE A 32 -11.10 22.22 -13.68
C ILE A 32 -9.66 21.93 -13.24
N LEU A 33 -9.13 20.81 -13.68
CA LEU A 33 -7.73 20.50 -13.47
C LEU A 33 -6.90 21.24 -14.52
N HIS A 34 -6.03 22.13 -14.03
CA HIS A 34 -5.04 22.82 -14.84
C HIS A 34 -4.30 21.82 -15.74
N ASN A 35 -4.33 22.08 -17.05
CA ASN A 35 -3.58 21.36 -18.08
C ASN A 35 -3.89 19.87 -18.30
N LEU A 36 -5.05 19.38 -17.89
CA LEU A 36 -5.50 18.09 -18.42
C LEU A 36 -6.26 18.34 -19.74
N PRO A 37 -5.89 17.65 -20.83
CA PRO A 37 -6.68 17.71 -22.06
C PRO A 37 -8.11 17.29 -21.75
N PRO A 38 -9.13 17.92 -22.39
CA PRO A 38 -10.51 17.48 -22.21
C PRO A 38 -10.59 16.02 -22.62
N THR A 39 -10.94 15.16 -21.68
CA THR A 39 -11.25 13.77 -21.99
C THR A 39 -12.53 13.73 -22.80
N SER A 40 -12.42 13.92 -24.13
CA SER A 40 -13.48 13.59 -25.04
C SER A 40 -13.53 12.06 -25.17
N GLY A 41 -14.32 11.47 -24.30
CA GLY A 41 -14.58 10.04 -24.32
C GLY A 41 -15.87 9.79 -23.59
N THR A 42 -16.93 9.51 -24.34
CA THR A 42 -18.07 8.73 -23.89
C THR A 42 -17.58 7.32 -23.51
N GLY A 43 -16.66 7.26 -22.56
CA GLY A 43 -16.30 6.04 -21.87
C GLY A 43 -16.97 6.12 -20.52
N THR A 44 -17.81 5.15 -20.21
CA THR A 44 -18.28 4.82 -18.87
C THR A 44 -17.15 5.09 -17.89
N GLY A 45 -17.30 6.18 -17.11
CA GLY A 45 -16.24 6.76 -16.32
C GLY A 45 -15.47 5.69 -15.55
N ASN A 46 -14.29 5.43 -16.01
CA ASN A 46 -13.22 5.14 -15.11
C ASN A 46 -13.00 6.47 -14.38
N THR A 47 -13.83 6.73 -13.39
CA THR A 47 -13.39 7.56 -12.30
C THR A 47 -12.03 6.99 -11.99
N SER A 48 -10.98 7.69 -12.37
CA SER A 48 -9.70 7.57 -11.73
C SER A 48 -10.03 7.85 -10.26
N THR A 49 -10.53 6.83 -9.59
CA THR A 49 -10.50 6.76 -8.15
C THR A 49 -9.05 7.09 -7.89
N LEU A 50 -8.81 8.30 -7.40
CA LEU A 50 -7.56 8.64 -6.74
C LEU A 50 -7.20 7.38 -6.02
N ARG A 51 -6.19 6.67 -6.55
CA ARG A 51 -5.85 5.33 -6.06
C ARG A 51 -5.76 5.48 -4.57
N THR A 52 -6.70 4.85 -3.89
CA THR A 52 -6.78 4.90 -2.44
C THR A 52 -5.37 4.64 -1.99
N VAL A 53 -4.77 5.67 -1.41
CA VAL A 53 -3.38 5.58 -0.99
C VAL A 53 -3.33 4.34 -0.12
N ALA A 54 -2.40 3.44 -0.35
CA ALA A 54 -2.33 2.17 0.37
C ALA A 54 -2.21 2.34 1.89
N THR A 55 -2.08 3.59 2.37
CA THR A 55 -2.18 3.96 3.78
C THR A 55 -3.49 3.53 4.45
N GLU A 56 -4.59 3.45 3.70
CA GLU A 56 -5.88 2.98 4.22
C GLU A 56 -6.07 1.46 4.07
N ASN A 57 -5.24 0.81 3.24
CA ASN A 57 -5.33 -0.62 3.00
C ASN A 57 -4.25 -1.36 3.77
N ASN A 58 -4.62 -1.95 4.89
CA ASN A 58 -3.76 -2.88 5.59
C ASN A 58 -3.64 -4.19 4.79
N VAL A 59 -2.48 -4.83 4.89
CA VAL A 59 -2.31 -6.20 4.40
C VAL A 59 -3.08 -7.14 5.32
N TYR A 60 -4.05 -7.86 4.78
CA TYR A 60 -4.65 -8.99 5.48
C TYR A 60 -3.80 -10.22 5.22
N TYR A 61 -3.37 -10.90 6.26
CA TYR A 61 -2.50 -12.06 6.09
C TYR A 61 -2.71 -13.12 7.18
N SER A 62 -2.33 -14.33 6.84
CA SER A 62 -2.20 -15.43 7.76
C SER A 62 -0.79 -16.00 7.68
N ILE A 63 -0.28 -16.47 8.79
CA ILE A 63 1.02 -17.12 8.92
C ILE A 63 0.83 -18.54 9.44
N THR A 64 1.60 -19.48 8.88
CA THR A 64 1.58 -20.89 9.26
C THR A 64 3.01 -21.42 9.32
N PRO A 65 3.32 -22.39 10.22
CA PRO A 65 4.61 -23.05 10.21
C PRO A 65 4.81 -23.81 8.90
N GLY A 66 5.98 -23.68 8.27
CA GLY A 66 6.35 -24.40 7.05
C GLY A 66 7.29 -25.59 7.30
N GLY A 67 7.71 -25.81 8.54
CA GLY A 67 8.72 -26.80 8.91
C GLY A 67 10.15 -26.33 8.62
N ALA A 68 11.16 -26.95 9.22
CA ALA A 68 12.59 -26.67 9.04
C ALA A 68 12.96 -25.17 9.22
N GLY A 69 12.33 -24.47 10.14
CA GLY A 69 12.57 -23.05 10.36
C GLY A 69 11.92 -22.12 9.32
N GLN A 70 10.92 -22.58 8.60
CA GLN A 70 10.17 -21.75 7.66
C GLN A 70 8.84 -21.28 8.25
N VAL A 71 8.43 -20.09 7.88
CA VAL A 71 7.09 -19.55 8.12
C VAL A 71 6.47 -19.14 6.79
N ILE A 72 5.32 -19.71 6.49
CA ILE A 72 4.57 -19.47 5.26
C ILE A 72 3.57 -18.35 5.50
N CYS A 73 3.57 -17.36 4.61
CA CYS A 73 2.66 -16.21 4.64
C CYS A 73 1.71 -16.25 3.44
N HIS A 74 0.43 -15.97 3.69
CA HIS A 74 -0.60 -15.78 2.68
C HIS A 74 -1.22 -14.40 2.84
N CYS A 75 -1.11 -13.57 1.81
CA CYS A 75 -1.54 -12.17 1.86
C CYS A 75 -2.71 -11.89 0.92
N LYS A 76 -3.59 -10.99 1.32
CA LYS A 76 -4.72 -10.52 0.52
C LYS A 76 -5.01 -9.04 0.80
N PRO A 77 -5.59 -8.28 -0.16
CA PRO A 77 -5.80 -6.84 0.00
C PRO A 77 -6.98 -6.48 0.90
N ASN A 78 -7.90 -7.40 1.15
CA ASN A 78 -9.04 -7.17 2.04
C ASN A 78 -9.52 -8.48 2.69
N ALA A 79 -10.29 -8.35 3.76
CA ALA A 79 -10.79 -9.50 4.51
C ALA A 79 -11.71 -10.41 3.70
N SER A 80 -12.50 -9.84 2.78
CA SER A 80 -13.49 -10.56 1.97
C SER A 80 -12.90 -11.32 0.78
N SER A 81 -11.62 -11.08 0.43
CA SER A 81 -10.96 -11.80 -0.64
C SER A 81 -10.86 -13.30 -0.32
N LYS A 82 -11.42 -14.13 -1.19
CA LYS A 82 -11.41 -15.59 -1.02
C LYS A 82 -10.04 -16.21 -1.27
N ARG A 83 -9.20 -15.58 -2.07
CA ARG A 83 -7.87 -16.08 -2.46
C ARG A 83 -6.79 -15.05 -2.12
N SER A 84 -5.58 -15.56 -1.88
CA SER A 84 -4.39 -14.72 -1.73
C SER A 84 -4.02 -14.09 -3.07
N HIS A 85 -3.86 -12.77 -3.09
CA HIS A 85 -3.36 -12.02 -4.24
C HIS A 85 -2.76 -10.68 -3.77
N LEU A 86 -1.91 -10.11 -4.58
CA LEU A 86 -1.33 -8.79 -4.31
C LEU A 86 -2.32 -7.68 -4.66
N LEU A 87 -2.20 -6.57 -3.96
CA LEU A 87 -2.84 -5.33 -4.38
C LEU A 87 -2.19 -4.86 -5.69
N THR A 88 -3.00 -4.50 -6.68
CA THR A 88 -2.51 -4.08 -8.01
C THR A 88 -1.58 -2.89 -7.89
N GLY A 89 -0.37 -3.00 -8.42
CA GLY A 89 0.66 -1.97 -8.34
C GLY A 89 1.55 -2.03 -7.09
N TYR A 90 1.38 -3.05 -6.24
CA TYR A 90 2.12 -3.19 -4.99
C TYR A 90 2.84 -4.54 -4.88
N PHE A 91 3.84 -4.55 -4.03
CA PHE A 91 4.48 -5.72 -3.44
C PHE A 91 4.09 -5.80 -1.96
N VAL A 92 4.46 -6.90 -1.30
CA VAL A 92 4.39 -7.02 0.16
C VAL A 92 5.77 -6.77 0.74
N GLU A 93 5.88 -5.91 1.73
CA GLU A 93 7.08 -5.71 2.52
C GLU A 93 6.81 -6.23 3.94
N ALA A 94 7.64 -7.18 4.37
CA ALA A 94 7.57 -7.80 5.68
C ALA A 94 8.66 -7.20 6.58
N PHE A 95 8.26 -6.83 7.79
CA PHE A 95 9.17 -6.45 8.88
C PHE A 95 9.02 -7.49 9.98
N TYR A 96 10.13 -8.04 10.46
CA TYR A 96 10.05 -9.12 11.43
C TYR A 96 11.22 -9.13 12.40
N GLU A 97 11.00 -9.81 13.52
CA GLU A 97 12.02 -10.09 14.53
C GLU A 97 11.78 -11.48 15.11
N ILE A 98 12.88 -12.13 15.49
CA ILE A 98 12.87 -13.46 16.10
C ILE A 98 13.33 -13.31 17.53
N LEU A 99 12.48 -13.69 18.47
CA LEU A 99 12.76 -13.56 19.90
C LEU A 99 12.55 -14.89 20.62
N ALA A 100 13.14 -15.01 21.78
CA ALA A 100 12.85 -16.12 22.69
C ALA A 100 11.35 -16.22 22.95
N GLN A 101 10.84 -17.43 23.16
CA GLN A 101 9.39 -17.69 23.32
C GLN A 101 8.74 -16.87 24.44
N ASN A 102 9.48 -16.56 25.50
CA ASN A 102 9.00 -15.79 26.66
C ASN A 102 9.32 -14.28 26.58
N ALA A 103 9.88 -13.81 25.45
CA ALA A 103 10.17 -12.40 25.28
C ALA A 103 8.87 -11.58 25.17
N PRO A 104 8.85 -10.33 25.65
CA PRO A 104 7.70 -9.44 25.46
C PRO A 104 7.47 -9.18 23.97
N THR A 105 6.22 -8.91 23.60
CA THR A 105 5.88 -8.55 22.21
C THR A 105 6.59 -7.26 21.82
N PRO A 106 7.38 -7.27 20.74
CA PRO A 106 8.09 -6.08 20.30
C PRO A 106 7.13 -5.03 19.72
N THR A 107 7.55 -3.79 19.73
CA THR A 107 6.91 -2.72 18.96
C THR A 107 7.31 -2.81 17.49
N THR A 108 6.57 -2.14 16.58
CA THR A 108 6.90 -2.11 15.16
C THR A 108 8.30 -1.54 14.88
N ALA A 109 8.78 -0.62 15.70
CA ALA A 109 10.13 -0.04 15.59
C ALA A 109 11.25 -1.05 15.96
N GLN A 110 10.92 -2.12 16.64
CA GLN A 110 11.87 -3.17 17.05
C GLN A 110 11.94 -4.33 16.04
N LEU A 111 11.13 -4.31 14.99
CA LEU A 111 11.20 -5.28 13.90
C LEU A 111 12.34 -4.86 12.96
N THR A 112 13.54 -5.37 13.20
CA THR A 112 14.77 -4.90 12.52
C THR A 112 15.03 -5.58 11.19
N ASN A 113 14.55 -6.80 11.00
CA ASN A 113 14.68 -7.52 9.74
C ASN A 113 13.58 -7.11 8.78
N HIS A 114 13.95 -7.00 7.48
CA HIS A 114 12.95 -6.65 6.50
C HIS A 114 13.23 -7.30 5.14
N GLU A 115 12.17 -7.73 4.45
CA GLU A 115 12.21 -8.34 3.12
C GLU A 115 11.04 -7.90 2.27
N VAL A 116 11.23 -7.90 0.94
CA VAL A 116 10.19 -7.55 -0.04
C VAL A 116 9.83 -8.77 -0.88
N PHE A 117 8.54 -9.07 -0.93
CA PHE A 117 7.99 -10.22 -1.65
C PHE A 117 7.12 -9.77 -2.81
N THR A 118 7.37 -10.37 -3.98
CA THR A 118 6.65 -10.10 -5.24
C THR A 118 5.46 -11.04 -5.47
N LYS A 119 5.21 -11.94 -4.52
CA LYS A 119 4.10 -12.91 -4.53
C LYS A 119 3.26 -12.74 -3.26
N SER A 120 1.98 -13.05 -3.33
CA SER A 120 1.08 -13.04 -2.18
C SER A 120 1.18 -14.28 -1.29
N HIS A 121 1.85 -15.30 -1.77
CA HIS A 121 2.19 -16.52 -1.04
C HIS A 121 3.72 -16.65 -1.06
N PHE A 122 4.34 -16.59 0.10
CA PHE A 122 5.79 -16.63 0.25
C PHE A 122 6.20 -17.30 1.57
N ALA A 123 7.45 -17.72 1.65
CA ALA A 123 8.03 -18.27 2.86
C ALA A 123 9.18 -17.37 3.35
N ILE A 124 9.23 -17.15 4.65
CA ILE A 124 10.38 -16.55 5.33
C ILE A 124 11.22 -17.70 5.88
N ASN A 125 12.46 -17.76 5.45
CA ASN A 125 13.39 -18.82 5.85
C ASN A 125 14.25 -18.33 7.02
N LEU A 126 13.95 -18.78 8.21
CA LEU A 126 14.64 -18.39 9.43
C LEU A 126 15.79 -19.33 9.80
N GLY A 127 15.82 -20.48 9.14
CA GLY A 127 16.79 -21.56 9.46
C GLY A 127 16.40 -22.39 10.68
N GLY A 128 16.84 -23.64 10.70
CA GLY A 128 16.47 -24.61 11.75
C GLY A 128 16.98 -24.25 13.16
N ASN A 129 18.00 -23.39 13.26
CA ASN A 129 18.52 -22.92 14.55
C ASN A 129 17.53 -22.03 15.33
N ASN A 130 16.49 -21.54 14.66
CA ASN A 130 15.44 -20.71 15.26
C ASN A 130 14.18 -21.52 15.64
N SER A 131 14.22 -22.85 15.50
CA SER A 131 13.14 -23.71 15.96
C SER A 131 12.87 -23.51 17.45
N GLY A 132 11.59 -23.41 17.82
CA GLY A 132 11.15 -23.11 19.17
C GLY A 132 11.18 -21.65 19.57
N GLN A 133 11.77 -20.77 18.77
CA GLN A 133 11.68 -19.32 18.96
C GLN A 133 10.36 -18.77 18.41
N LYS A 134 10.08 -17.53 18.70
CA LYS A 134 8.87 -16.84 18.26
C LYS A 134 9.20 -15.77 17.22
N LEU A 135 8.62 -15.93 16.02
CA LEU A 135 8.64 -14.90 15.00
C LEU A 135 7.53 -13.89 15.28
N TYR A 136 7.87 -12.62 15.28
CA TYR A 136 6.96 -11.48 15.26
C TYR A 136 7.06 -10.81 13.91
N ILE A 137 5.94 -10.59 13.23
CA ILE A 137 5.91 -10.07 11.87
C ILE A 137 4.80 -9.06 11.70
N ALA A 138 5.08 -7.99 10.94
CA ALA A 138 4.10 -7.04 10.45
C ALA A 138 4.33 -6.80 8.96
N LEU A 139 3.26 -6.66 8.20
CA LEU A 139 3.30 -6.48 6.76
C LEU A 139 2.74 -5.13 6.37
N ARG A 140 3.25 -4.57 5.26
CA ARG A 140 2.64 -3.43 4.58
C ARG A 140 2.65 -3.61 3.06
N TRP A 141 1.80 -2.86 2.39
CA TRP A 141 1.89 -2.70 0.95
C TRP A 141 3.02 -1.75 0.59
N ARG A 142 3.92 -2.19 -0.30
CA ARG A 142 4.98 -1.38 -0.87
C ARG A 142 4.66 -1.08 -2.32
N HIS A 143 4.49 0.21 -2.66
CA HIS A 143 4.25 0.60 -4.04
C HIS A 143 5.48 0.33 -4.91
N LYS A 144 5.27 -0.18 -6.14
CA LYS A 144 6.35 -0.63 -7.03
C LYS A 144 7.33 0.46 -7.42
N SER A 145 6.86 1.70 -7.56
CA SER A 145 7.66 2.80 -8.12
C SER A 145 7.65 4.08 -7.27
N ASN A 146 6.74 4.22 -6.32
CA ASN A 146 6.63 5.45 -5.53
C ASN A 146 6.55 5.14 -4.03
N PRO A 147 7.65 5.33 -3.26
CA PRO A 147 7.67 5.07 -1.82
C PRO A 147 6.68 5.90 -1.01
N ALA A 148 6.30 7.09 -1.49
CA ALA A 148 5.31 7.93 -0.81
C ALA A 148 3.90 7.31 -0.78
N LEU A 149 3.64 6.31 -1.64
CA LEU A 149 2.40 5.55 -1.70
C LEU A 149 2.46 4.22 -0.93
N ASN A 150 3.51 3.98 -0.15
CA ASN A 150 3.58 2.80 0.70
C ASN A 150 2.48 2.83 1.76
N GLY A 151 1.88 1.67 2.02
CA GLY A 151 0.88 1.51 3.06
C GLY A 151 1.45 1.61 4.47
N SER A 152 0.57 1.78 5.43
CA SER A 152 0.91 1.68 6.85
C SER A 152 1.30 0.26 7.21
N LEU A 153 2.17 0.11 8.21
CA LEU A 153 2.49 -1.20 8.76
C LEU A 153 1.28 -1.74 9.53
N GLY A 154 0.91 -2.97 9.23
CA GLY A 154 -0.20 -3.66 9.88
C GLY A 154 0.10 -4.05 11.32
N ALA A 155 -0.90 -4.64 11.99
CA ALA A 155 -0.71 -5.19 13.33
C ALA A 155 0.33 -6.32 13.33
N ILE A 156 1.12 -6.41 14.40
CA ILE A 156 2.08 -7.48 14.58
C ILE A 156 1.34 -8.79 14.86
N GLN A 157 1.64 -9.82 14.08
CA GLN A 157 1.27 -11.20 14.37
C GLN A 157 2.48 -11.99 14.83
N SER A 158 2.27 -13.09 15.51
CA SER A 158 3.36 -13.94 15.96
C SER A 158 3.05 -15.42 15.81
N ILE A 159 4.11 -16.21 15.60
CA ILE A 159 4.03 -17.66 15.48
C ILE A 159 5.31 -18.30 16.02
N THR A 160 5.20 -19.49 16.61
CA THR A 160 6.37 -20.29 16.97
C THR A 160 6.97 -20.92 15.71
N VAL A 161 8.27 -20.78 15.55
CA VAL A 161 9.04 -21.36 14.44
C VAL A 161 9.18 -22.86 14.66
N GLY A 162 8.74 -23.63 13.68
CA GLY A 162 8.74 -25.12 13.71
C GLY A 162 10.04 -25.74 13.21
#